data_8e539f0f68480e1935f752bf4ead7a09
#
_entry.id   8e539f0f68480e1935f752bf4ead7a09
#
_cell.length_a   1.000
_cell.length_b   1.000
_cell.length_c   1.000
_cell.angle_alpha   90.00
_cell.angle_beta   90.00
_cell.angle_gamma   90.00
#
_symmetry.space_group_name_H-M   'P 1'
#
loop_
_entity.id
_entity.type
_entity.pdbx_description
1 polymer ?
#
loop_
_entity_poly.entity_id
_entity_poly.type
_entity_poly.pdbx_seq_one_letter_code
_entity_poly.pdbx_strand_id
1 'polypeptide(L)'
;HVSTQLAGGALLSTSWPNPSRDSNPLPEWKGFNLLDFFSPVPGSIKNKTTSLHLQWMADWGFDFIRLPMAYPHYLNFDRQRPIRPEDVRNIDERTTDQIEELVFQAHRYGLHVSLNLHRAPGYCINAGFEEPYHLWKDQAALEDFCFHWDFWAKRFRSVSASKISFDLLNEPAMRDDMNDQHAKNGPVPGATYRAVAEAATRAIRAHNPNNLVIADGNNVGNTVVPELMDLDIAQSCRGYNPGSISHYKAPWVVKDIDTMPMPKWPGQVGDRYLSRDLLETYYKPWIELSQQGVGVHCGECGCYNKTPHEVFLSWFDDVLDILHLHHIGFALWEFRGSFGVLDSGRADVAYVDWYGHKLDKKLLNLLRKNI
;
A
#
# COMPACT_ATOMS: atom_id res chain seq x y z
N HIS A 1 39.98 -44.10 -15.16
CA HIS A 1 39.74 -42.76 -14.64
C HIS A 1 38.91 -41.98 -15.67
N VAL A 2 37.61 -41.89 -15.45
CA VAL A 2 36.70 -41.05 -16.25
C VAL A 2 36.22 -39.99 -15.30
N SER A 3 36.66 -38.75 -15.54
CA SER A 3 36.24 -37.55 -14.83
C SER A 3 34.91 -37.08 -15.40
N THR A 4 33.86 -37.15 -14.62
CA THR A 4 32.59 -36.52 -14.88
C THR A 4 32.65 -35.04 -14.46
N GLN A 5 32.72 -34.11 -15.41
CA GLN A 5 32.49 -32.72 -15.15
C GLN A 5 31.01 -32.47 -14.93
N LEU A 6 30.67 -32.01 -13.73
CA LEU A 6 29.36 -31.46 -13.45
C LEU A 6 29.27 -30.06 -14.07
N ALA A 7 28.37 -29.93 -15.06
CA ALA A 7 28.01 -28.63 -15.61
C ALA A 7 27.25 -27.83 -14.54
N GLY A 8 27.89 -26.79 -14.03
CA GLY A 8 27.24 -25.79 -13.19
C GLY A 8 26.24 -24.99 -14.00
N GLY A 9 24.96 -25.19 -13.75
CA GLY A 9 23.89 -24.34 -14.28
C GLY A 9 24.05 -22.93 -13.73
N ALA A 10 24.32 -21.99 -14.64
CA ALA A 10 24.29 -20.57 -14.31
C ALA A 10 22.85 -20.18 -13.97
N LEU A 11 22.63 -19.85 -12.71
CA LEU A 11 21.44 -19.14 -12.27
C LEU A 11 21.43 -17.77 -13.00
N LEU A 12 20.50 -17.61 -13.93
CA LEU A 12 20.20 -16.31 -14.53
C LEU A 12 19.57 -15.45 -13.42
N SER A 13 20.39 -14.75 -12.66
CA SER A 13 19.92 -13.67 -11.83
C SER A 13 19.38 -12.59 -12.76
N THR A 14 18.06 -12.38 -12.79
CA THR A 14 17.48 -11.14 -13.30
C THR A 14 17.90 -10.03 -12.36
N SER A 15 19.14 -9.57 -12.50
CA SER A 15 19.62 -8.42 -11.76
C SER A 15 18.85 -7.20 -12.25
N TRP A 16 18.05 -6.63 -11.38
CA TRP A 16 17.73 -5.21 -11.46
C TRP A 16 19.04 -4.44 -11.66
N PRO A 17 19.06 -3.35 -12.44
CA PRO A 17 20.30 -2.59 -12.65
C PRO A 17 20.90 -2.27 -11.28
N ASN A 18 22.16 -2.65 -11.11
CA ASN A 18 22.90 -2.47 -9.86
C ASN A 18 22.93 -0.96 -9.55
N PRO A 19 22.14 -0.46 -8.58
CA PRO A 19 22.16 0.96 -8.24
C PRO A 19 23.53 1.29 -7.65
N SER A 20 23.97 2.53 -7.81
CA SER A 20 25.07 3.04 -7.00
C SER A 20 24.77 2.74 -5.53
N ARG A 21 25.79 2.41 -4.71
CA ARG A 21 25.63 1.99 -3.30
C ARG A 21 24.84 2.95 -2.39
N ASP A 22 24.41 4.10 -2.91
CA ASP A 22 23.76 5.18 -2.19
C ASP A 22 22.30 5.43 -2.65
N SER A 23 21.71 4.55 -3.48
CA SER A 23 20.34 4.73 -3.98
C SER A 23 19.43 3.56 -3.62
N ASN A 24 18.12 3.86 -3.51
CA ASN A 24 17.06 2.87 -3.33
C ASN A 24 17.13 1.80 -4.45
N PRO A 25 17.17 0.50 -4.13
CA PRO A 25 17.24 -0.55 -5.15
C PRO A 25 15.95 -0.74 -5.97
N LEU A 26 14.83 -0.13 -5.57
CA LEU A 26 13.59 -0.20 -6.34
C LEU A 26 13.53 0.86 -7.44
N PRO A 27 12.78 0.60 -8.53
CA PRO A 27 12.36 1.66 -9.43
C PRO A 27 11.59 2.75 -8.68
N GLU A 28 11.75 4.01 -9.09
CA GLU A 28 11.00 5.13 -8.51
C GLU A 28 9.56 5.16 -9.04
N TRP A 29 8.83 4.06 -8.84
CA TRP A 29 7.45 3.92 -9.28
C TRP A 29 6.53 4.97 -8.69
N LYS A 30 5.71 5.60 -9.52
CA LYS A 30 4.75 6.64 -9.12
C LYS A 30 3.36 6.30 -9.63
N GLY A 31 2.38 6.39 -8.74
CA GLY A 31 1.02 6.05 -9.13
C GLY A 31 -0.01 6.19 -8.03
N PHE A 32 -0.96 5.27 -8.02
CA PHE A 32 -2.18 5.39 -7.24
C PHE A 32 -2.59 4.08 -6.60
N ASN A 33 -3.31 4.18 -5.47
CA ASN A 33 -4.13 3.12 -4.94
C ASN A 33 -5.48 3.09 -5.66
N LEU A 34 -5.95 1.89 -6.03
CA LEU A 34 -7.27 1.67 -6.62
C LEU A 34 -8.13 0.86 -5.65
N LEU A 35 -9.28 1.39 -5.26
CA LEU A 35 -10.09 0.83 -4.18
C LEU A 35 -11.20 -0.13 -4.63
N ASP A 36 -11.13 -0.64 -5.84
CA ASP A 36 -12.17 -1.50 -6.44
C ASP A 36 -12.52 -2.73 -5.59
N PHE A 37 -11.54 -3.28 -4.86
CA PHE A 37 -11.67 -4.50 -4.04
C PHE A 37 -11.30 -4.28 -2.57
N PHE A 38 -11.20 -3.03 -2.18
CA PHE A 38 -10.81 -2.61 -0.83
C PHE A 38 -11.82 -2.99 0.26
N SER A 39 -13.12 -2.89 -0.05
CA SER A 39 -14.18 -3.20 0.93
C SER A 39 -14.37 -4.71 1.10
N PRO A 40 -14.60 -5.20 2.33
CA PRO A 40 -14.99 -6.59 2.56
C PRO A 40 -16.36 -6.94 1.97
N VAL A 41 -17.17 -5.93 1.60
CA VAL A 41 -18.53 -6.12 1.05
C VAL A 41 -18.51 -5.81 -0.45
N PRO A 42 -18.69 -6.81 -1.33
CA PRO A 42 -18.80 -6.60 -2.77
C PRO A 42 -19.96 -5.63 -3.11
N GLY A 43 -19.73 -4.78 -4.12
CA GLY A 43 -20.72 -3.79 -4.58
C GLY A 43 -20.87 -2.55 -3.71
N SER A 44 -20.18 -2.42 -2.60
CA SER A 44 -20.13 -1.20 -1.78
C SER A 44 -19.36 -0.06 -2.45
N ILE A 45 -18.38 -0.39 -3.29
CA ILE A 45 -17.59 0.58 -4.07
C ILE A 45 -18.35 0.90 -5.37
N LYS A 46 -18.85 2.13 -5.47
CA LYS A 46 -19.62 2.59 -6.63
C LYS A 46 -18.73 3.11 -7.77
N ASN A 47 -17.55 3.60 -7.45
CA ASN A 47 -16.63 4.26 -8.36
C ASN A 47 -15.54 3.29 -8.84
N LYS A 48 -15.91 2.29 -9.64
CA LYS A 48 -14.95 1.33 -10.18
C LYS A 48 -14.00 1.97 -11.17
N THR A 49 -12.77 1.50 -11.19
CA THR A 49 -11.77 1.87 -12.18
C THR A 49 -12.18 1.38 -13.56
N THR A 50 -12.02 2.24 -14.56
CA THR A 50 -12.27 1.92 -15.97
C THR A 50 -10.96 1.88 -16.74
N SER A 51 -10.98 1.27 -17.93
CA SER A 51 -9.84 1.30 -18.86
C SER A 51 -9.38 2.73 -19.17
N LEU A 52 -10.33 3.68 -19.25
CA LEU A 52 -10.02 5.09 -19.49
C LEU A 52 -9.25 5.74 -18.32
N HIS A 53 -9.58 5.38 -17.08
CA HIS A 53 -8.82 5.83 -15.91
C HIS A 53 -7.36 5.34 -15.95
N LEU A 54 -7.14 4.08 -16.31
CA LEU A 54 -5.80 3.50 -16.46
C LEU A 54 -5.01 4.19 -17.58
N GLN A 55 -5.69 4.49 -18.70
CA GLN A 55 -5.09 5.26 -19.79
C GLN A 55 -4.67 6.65 -19.32
N TRP A 56 -5.51 7.39 -18.58
CA TRP A 56 -5.14 8.70 -18.05
C TRP A 56 -3.94 8.65 -17.14
N MET A 57 -3.85 7.64 -16.26
CA MET A 57 -2.68 7.46 -15.40
C MET A 57 -1.41 7.34 -16.24
N ALA A 58 -1.41 6.48 -17.27
CA ALA A 58 -0.27 6.28 -18.16
C ALA A 58 0.04 7.55 -18.99
N ASP A 59 -0.98 8.21 -19.55
CA ASP A 59 -0.83 9.44 -20.35
C ASP A 59 -0.27 10.60 -19.50
N TRP A 60 -0.55 10.60 -18.20
CA TRP A 60 0.01 11.57 -17.26
C TRP A 60 1.44 11.22 -16.80
N GLY A 61 1.97 10.05 -17.20
CA GLY A 61 3.35 9.61 -16.92
C GLY A 61 3.49 8.72 -15.69
N PHE A 62 2.39 8.27 -15.08
CA PHE A 62 2.44 7.32 -13.97
C PHE A 62 2.65 5.89 -14.49
N ASP A 63 3.27 5.05 -13.66
CA ASP A 63 3.71 3.70 -14.04
C ASP A 63 3.37 2.63 -12.98
N PHE A 64 2.63 3.00 -11.93
CA PHE A 64 2.39 2.13 -10.79
C PHE A 64 0.94 2.16 -10.28
N ILE A 65 0.45 1.00 -9.87
CA ILE A 65 -0.80 0.82 -9.14
C ILE A 65 -0.56 -0.06 -7.91
N ARG A 66 -0.98 0.39 -6.75
CA ARG A 66 -1.21 -0.48 -5.60
C ARG A 66 -2.69 -0.87 -5.59
N LEU A 67 -2.98 -2.16 -5.47
CA LEU A 67 -4.34 -2.69 -5.47
C LEU A 67 -4.67 -3.31 -4.10
N PRO A 68 -5.15 -2.50 -3.14
CA PRO A 68 -5.57 -3.01 -1.83
C PRO A 68 -6.84 -3.84 -1.94
N MET A 69 -6.79 -5.07 -1.42
CA MET A 69 -7.89 -6.04 -1.46
C MET A 69 -8.28 -6.46 -0.04
N ALA A 70 -9.57 -6.58 0.20
CA ALA A 70 -10.09 -7.28 1.37
C ALA A 70 -10.38 -8.74 1.00
N TYR A 71 -9.77 -9.72 1.70
CA TYR A 71 -9.98 -11.12 1.37
C TYR A 71 -11.47 -11.55 1.38
N PRO A 72 -12.35 -11.03 2.25
CA PRO A 72 -13.76 -11.39 2.19
C PRO A 72 -14.48 -10.91 0.92
N HIS A 73 -13.91 -9.92 0.21
CA HIS A 73 -14.49 -9.41 -1.04
C HIS A 73 -14.62 -10.50 -2.10
N TYR A 74 -13.62 -11.37 -2.18
CA TYR A 74 -13.54 -12.44 -3.18
C TYR A 74 -13.80 -13.84 -2.60
N LEU A 75 -14.59 -13.91 -1.52
CA LEU A 75 -15.04 -15.18 -0.95
C LEU A 75 -16.54 -15.39 -1.17
N ASN A 76 -16.92 -16.66 -1.28
CA ASN A 76 -18.32 -17.09 -1.31
C ASN A 76 -18.72 -17.61 0.07
N PHE A 77 -19.48 -16.83 0.82
CA PHE A 77 -20.02 -17.21 2.12
C PHE A 77 -21.34 -16.48 2.43
N ASP A 78 -22.09 -16.96 3.41
CA ASP A 78 -23.30 -16.31 3.89
C ASP A 78 -22.99 -14.99 4.61
N ARG A 79 -23.24 -13.86 3.94
CA ARG A 79 -22.95 -12.52 4.44
C ARG A 79 -23.96 -11.98 5.46
N GLN A 80 -24.99 -12.76 5.80
CA GLN A 80 -25.97 -12.43 6.87
C GLN A 80 -25.45 -12.82 8.26
N ARG A 81 -24.30 -13.49 8.33
CA ARG A 81 -23.62 -13.87 9.58
C ARG A 81 -22.15 -13.48 9.54
N PRO A 82 -21.46 -13.41 10.69
CA PRO A 82 -20.02 -13.27 10.71
C PRO A 82 -19.33 -14.39 9.94
N ILE A 83 -18.21 -14.07 9.30
CA ILE A 83 -17.36 -15.06 8.63
C ILE A 83 -16.83 -16.08 9.63
N ARG A 84 -16.70 -17.33 9.20
CA ARG A 84 -16.17 -18.43 10.01
C ARG A 84 -14.87 -18.97 9.40
N PRO A 85 -14.05 -19.71 10.17
CA PRO A 85 -12.82 -20.30 9.64
C PRO A 85 -13.03 -21.16 8.40
N GLU A 86 -14.10 -21.92 8.33
CA GLU A 86 -14.45 -22.76 7.17
C GLU A 86 -14.76 -21.98 5.90
N ASP A 87 -15.13 -20.71 6.01
CA ASP A 87 -15.46 -19.86 4.86
C ASP A 87 -14.20 -19.26 4.22
N VAL A 88 -13.11 -19.12 4.97
CA VAL A 88 -11.96 -18.28 4.60
C VAL A 88 -11.23 -18.76 3.35
N ARG A 89 -11.34 -20.03 3.00
CA ARG A 89 -10.75 -20.61 1.77
C ARG A 89 -11.76 -20.82 0.64
N ASN A 90 -13.02 -20.40 0.82
CA ASN A 90 -14.05 -20.58 -0.19
C ASN A 90 -14.00 -19.45 -1.23
N ILE A 91 -13.07 -19.55 -2.17
CA ILE A 91 -12.81 -18.54 -3.20
C ILE A 91 -14.00 -18.42 -4.17
N ASP A 92 -14.43 -17.19 -4.43
CA ASP A 92 -15.31 -16.85 -5.56
C ASP A 92 -14.50 -16.57 -6.80
N GLU A 93 -14.39 -17.59 -7.68
CA GLU A 93 -13.60 -17.49 -8.91
C GLU A 93 -14.06 -16.34 -9.81
N ARG A 94 -15.35 -16.03 -9.85
CA ARG A 94 -15.88 -14.93 -10.65
C ARG A 94 -15.31 -13.57 -10.20
N THR A 95 -15.22 -13.36 -8.88
CA THR A 95 -14.65 -12.12 -8.34
C THR A 95 -13.14 -12.06 -8.54
N THR A 96 -12.43 -13.20 -8.37
CA THR A 96 -10.99 -13.24 -8.63
C THR A 96 -10.65 -13.05 -10.10
N ASP A 97 -11.51 -13.49 -11.03
CA ASP A 97 -11.38 -13.19 -12.47
C ASP A 97 -11.50 -11.68 -12.75
N GLN A 98 -12.38 -10.97 -12.05
CA GLN A 98 -12.49 -9.50 -12.17
C GLN A 98 -11.23 -8.78 -11.67
N ILE A 99 -10.63 -9.27 -10.60
CA ILE A 99 -9.35 -8.74 -10.09
C ILE A 99 -8.24 -8.96 -11.12
N GLU A 100 -8.13 -10.16 -11.65
CA GLU A 100 -7.15 -10.51 -12.69
C GLU A 100 -7.33 -9.66 -13.95
N GLU A 101 -8.58 -9.46 -14.40
CA GLU A 101 -8.89 -8.61 -15.54
C GLU A 101 -8.41 -7.16 -15.33
N LEU A 102 -8.63 -6.58 -14.14
CA LEU A 102 -8.13 -5.24 -13.82
C LEU A 102 -6.59 -5.18 -13.86
N VAL A 103 -5.92 -6.20 -13.32
CA VAL A 103 -4.46 -6.31 -13.37
C VAL A 103 -3.96 -6.34 -14.82
N PHE A 104 -4.54 -7.18 -15.67
CA PHE A 104 -4.15 -7.26 -17.08
C PHE A 104 -4.50 -6.02 -17.88
N GLN A 105 -5.60 -5.33 -17.54
CA GLN A 105 -5.92 -4.03 -18.13
C GLN A 105 -4.85 -3.00 -17.78
N ALA A 106 -4.40 -2.93 -16.52
CA ALA A 106 -3.31 -2.06 -16.10
C ALA A 106 -2.00 -2.36 -16.86
N HIS A 107 -1.67 -3.64 -17.03
CA HIS A 107 -0.47 -4.06 -17.77
C HIS A 107 -0.51 -3.64 -19.26
N ARG A 108 -1.70 -3.53 -19.87
CA ARG A 108 -1.84 -3.02 -21.26
C ARG A 108 -1.41 -1.56 -21.41
N TYR A 109 -1.50 -0.79 -20.32
CA TYR A 109 -1.05 0.61 -20.27
C TYR A 109 0.36 0.77 -19.67
N GLY A 110 1.10 -0.33 -19.46
CA GLY A 110 2.46 -0.29 -18.93
C GLY A 110 2.55 -0.02 -17.42
N LEU A 111 1.45 -0.14 -16.69
CA LEU A 111 1.41 0.08 -15.25
C LEU A 111 1.85 -1.18 -14.51
N HIS A 112 2.82 -1.07 -13.62
CA HIS A 112 3.15 -2.12 -12.66
C HIS A 112 2.04 -2.24 -11.61
N VAL A 113 1.65 -3.45 -11.23
CA VAL A 113 0.62 -3.67 -10.22
C VAL A 113 1.20 -4.34 -8.99
N SER A 114 1.04 -3.72 -7.83
CA SER A 114 1.34 -4.31 -6.53
C SER A 114 0.05 -4.77 -5.86
N LEU A 115 -0.13 -6.09 -5.75
CA LEU A 115 -1.27 -6.66 -5.03
C LEU A 115 -1.04 -6.54 -3.54
N ASN A 116 -2.03 -6.03 -2.81
CA ASN A 116 -1.96 -5.87 -1.37
C ASN A 116 -3.15 -6.55 -0.67
N LEU A 117 -2.91 -7.28 0.41
CA LEU A 117 -3.97 -7.68 1.32
C LEU A 117 -4.19 -6.57 2.36
N HIS A 118 -5.13 -5.68 2.07
CA HIS A 118 -5.51 -4.61 2.98
C HIS A 118 -6.25 -5.15 4.21
N ARG A 119 -7.11 -6.13 3.98
CA ARG A 119 -7.69 -7.00 5.00
C ARG A 119 -7.26 -8.43 4.71
N ALA A 120 -6.57 -9.02 5.65
CA ALA A 120 -6.11 -10.41 5.61
C ALA A 120 -6.86 -11.27 6.64
N PRO A 121 -6.85 -12.60 6.52
CA PRO A 121 -7.40 -13.47 7.56
C PRO A 121 -6.84 -13.13 8.94
N GLY A 122 -7.73 -12.72 9.83
CA GLY A 122 -7.39 -12.37 11.21
C GLY A 122 -6.77 -10.99 11.44
N TYR A 123 -6.71 -10.13 10.42
CA TYR A 123 -6.18 -8.77 10.62
C TYR A 123 -6.70 -7.74 9.61
N CYS A 124 -7.06 -6.58 10.13
CA CYS A 124 -7.15 -5.32 9.40
C CYS A 124 -6.97 -4.14 10.34
N ILE A 125 -6.30 -3.09 9.89
CA ILE A 125 -6.24 -1.83 10.65
C ILE A 125 -7.61 -1.14 10.72
N ASN A 126 -8.47 -1.32 9.73
CA ASN A 126 -9.81 -0.78 9.70
C ASN A 126 -10.78 -1.70 10.43
N ALA A 127 -11.60 -1.14 11.34
CA ALA A 127 -12.70 -1.84 11.98
C ALA A 127 -13.87 -2.09 10.99
N GLY A 128 -14.99 -2.63 11.50
CA GLY A 128 -16.22 -2.78 10.75
C GLY A 128 -16.41 -4.13 10.04
N PHE A 129 -15.54 -5.09 10.33
CA PHE A 129 -15.70 -6.49 9.91
C PHE A 129 -15.10 -7.39 10.99
N GLU A 130 -15.89 -8.35 11.50
CA GLU A 130 -15.45 -9.27 12.55
C GLU A 130 -14.64 -10.43 11.95
N GLU A 131 -13.38 -10.56 12.39
CA GLU A 131 -12.50 -11.65 11.99
C GLU A 131 -12.74 -12.90 12.85
N PRO A 132 -12.64 -14.11 12.29
CA PRO A 132 -12.89 -15.36 13.05
C PRO A 132 -11.75 -15.75 13.99
N TYR A 133 -10.60 -15.10 13.88
CA TYR A 133 -9.37 -15.34 14.66
C TYR A 133 -8.43 -14.14 14.54
N HIS A 134 -7.21 -14.26 15.10
CA HIS A 134 -6.24 -13.17 15.19
C HIS A 134 -4.91 -13.55 14.54
N LEU A 135 -4.49 -12.83 13.49
CA LEU A 135 -3.29 -13.17 12.70
C LEU A 135 -2.00 -13.26 13.54
N TRP A 136 -1.85 -12.40 14.54
CA TRP A 136 -0.63 -12.36 15.36
C TRP A 136 -0.60 -13.42 16.48
N LYS A 137 -1.68 -14.18 16.68
CA LYS A 137 -1.83 -15.10 17.81
C LYS A 137 -2.22 -16.52 17.40
N ASP A 138 -3.00 -16.66 16.32
CA ASP A 138 -3.62 -17.92 15.95
C ASP A 138 -2.94 -18.54 14.74
N GLN A 139 -2.42 -19.76 14.89
CA GLN A 139 -1.75 -20.50 13.83
C GLN A 139 -2.68 -20.71 12.62
N ALA A 140 -3.98 -20.95 12.83
CA ALA A 140 -4.95 -21.12 11.76
C ALA A 140 -5.08 -19.83 10.90
N ALA A 141 -5.03 -18.65 11.51
CA ALA A 141 -5.04 -17.38 10.78
C ALA A 141 -3.80 -17.22 9.90
N LEU A 142 -2.62 -17.60 10.39
CA LEU A 142 -1.37 -17.59 9.62
C LEU A 142 -1.42 -18.57 8.43
N GLU A 143 -1.95 -19.77 8.65
CA GLU A 143 -2.11 -20.76 7.57
C GLU A 143 -3.06 -20.27 6.48
N ASP A 144 -4.16 -19.61 6.85
CA ASP A 144 -5.10 -19.04 5.91
C ASP A 144 -4.53 -17.80 5.21
N PHE A 145 -3.75 -16.98 5.90
CA PHE A 145 -3.00 -15.89 5.28
C PHE A 145 -2.04 -16.39 4.20
N CYS A 146 -1.29 -17.44 4.51
CA CYS A 146 -0.40 -18.11 3.54
C CYS A 146 -1.17 -18.75 2.38
N PHE A 147 -2.36 -19.34 2.63
CA PHE A 147 -3.22 -19.88 1.59
C PHE A 147 -3.63 -18.80 0.57
N HIS A 148 -4.01 -17.60 1.01
CA HIS A 148 -4.37 -16.51 0.11
C HIS A 148 -3.18 -16.04 -0.72
N TRP A 149 -1.98 -15.98 -0.14
CA TRP A 149 -0.77 -15.62 -0.89
C TRP A 149 -0.33 -16.71 -1.86
N ASP A 150 -0.44 -17.99 -1.50
CA ASP A 150 -0.24 -19.11 -2.43
C ASP A 150 -1.20 -19.04 -3.61
N PHE A 151 -2.48 -18.77 -3.34
CA PHE A 151 -3.52 -18.62 -4.36
C PHE A 151 -3.17 -17.50 -5.36
N TRP A 152 -2.87 -16.31 -4.90
CA TRP A 152 -2.56 -15.17 -5.77
C TRP A 152 -1.23 -15.36 -6.50
N ALA A 153 -0.21 -15.85 -5.83
CA ALA A 153 1.08 -16.13 -6.46
C ALA A 153 0.96 -17.18 -7.57
N LYS A 154 0.23 -18.26 -7.32
CA LYS A 154 -0.05 -19.30 -8.32
C LYS A 154 -0.83 -18.74 -9.51
N ARG A 155 -1.80 -17.86 -9.27
CA ARG A 155 -2.62 -17.24 -10.32
C ARG A 155 -1.78 -16.38 -11.27
N PHE A 156 -0.81 -15.66 -10.74
CA PHE A 156 0.07 -14.78 -11.51
C PHE A 156 1.46 -15.35 -11.80
N ARG A 157 1.67 -16.66 -11.66
CA ARG A 157 2.99 -17.33 -11.84
C ARG A 157 3.64 -17.12 -13.20
N SER A 158 2.87 -16.86 -14.25
CA SER A 158 3.37 -16.60 -15.61
C SER A 158 3.57 -15.12 -15.91
N VAL A 159 3.25 -14.22 -14.97
CA VAL A 159 3.40 -12.76 -15.14
C VAL A 159 4.84 -12.38 -14.77
N SER A 160 5.48 -11.57 -15.64
CA SER A 160 6.83 -11.07 -15.40
C SER A 160 6.94 -10.33 -14.06
N ALA A 161 8.06 -10.53 -13.35
CA ALA A 161 8.39 -9.82 -12.13
C ALA A 161 8.41 -8.28 -12.31
N SER A 162 8.69 -7.79 -13.53
CA SER A 162 8.64 -6.36 -13.83
C SER A 162 7.22 -5.77 -13.85
N LYS A 163 6.18 -6.61 -13.87
CA LYS A 163 4.78 -6.17 -14.01
C LYS A 163 3.94 -6.34 -12.75
N ILE A 164 4.36 -7.24 -11.83
CA ILE A 164 3.59 -7.52 -10.62
C ILE A 164 4.50 -7.72 -9.40
N SER A 165 4.06 -7.20 -8.28
CA SER A 165 4.65 -7.42 -6.96
C SER A 165 3.57 -7.78 -5.95
N PHE A 166 3.98 -8.28 -4.77
CA PHE A 166 3.10 -8.76 -3.71
C PHE A 166 3.40 -8.00 -2.42
N ASP A 167 2.45 -7.19 -1.98
CA ASP A 167 2.51 -6.37 -0.76
C ASP A 167 1.70 -7.08 0.33
N LEU A 168 2.40 -7.67 1.29
CA LEU A 168 1.89 -8.74 2.15
C LEU A 168 0.66 -8.36 2.97
N LEU A 169 0.74 -7.25 3.71
CA LEU A 169 -0.28 -6.88 4.68
C LEU A 169 -0.28 -5.37 4.91
N ASN A 170 -1.43 -4.76 4.82
CA ASN A 170 -1.57 -3.33 5.07
C ASN A 170 -1.40 -2.98 6.56
N GLU A 171 -0.50 -2.06 6.84
CA GLU A 171 -0.36 -1.34 8.11
C GLU A 171 -0.37 -2.22 9.37
N PRO A 172 0.57 -3.16 9.53
CA PRO A 172 0.65 -4.03 10.69
C PRO A 172 0.72 -3.24 12.00
N ALA A 173 -0.13 -3.63 12.96
CA ALA A 173 -0.15 -3.08 14.31
C ALA A 173 -0.75 -4.09 15.31
N MET A 174 -0.39 -3.96 16.57
CA MET A 174 -1.14 -4.54 17.68
C MET A 174 -2.15 -3.53 18.17
N ARG A 175 -3.38 -3.96 18.37
CA ARG A 175 -4.48 -3.15 18.87
C ARG A 175 -5.12 -3.85 20.05
N ASP A 176 -5.48 -3.09 21.09
CA ASP A 176 -6.09 -3.63 22.31
C ASP A 176 -7.46 -4.28 22.00
N ASP A 177 -8.26 -3.61 21.18
CA ASP A 177 -9.52 -4.14 20.63
C ASP A 177 -9.50 -4.01 19.10
N MET A 178 -9.47 -5.13 18.40
CA MET A 178 -9.46 -5.16 16.92
C MET A 178 -10.74 -4.62 16.29
N ASN A 179 -11.85 -4.59 17.04
CA ASN A 179 -13.14 -4.11 16.56
C ASN A 179 -13.38 -2.62 16.86
N ASP A 180 -12.55 -1.99 17.70
CA ASP A 180 -12.58 -0.55 17.97
C ASP A 180 -11.51 0.16 17.13
N GLN A 181 -11.92 0.90 16.10
CA GLN A 181 -11.01 1.64 15.21
C GLN A 181 -10.23 2.76 15.94
N HIS A 182 -10.69 3.19 17.10
CA HIS A 182 -10.04 4.21 17.93
C HIS A 182 -9.22 3.61 19.08
N ALA A 183 -9.20 2.28 19.23
CA ALA A 183 -8.35 1.64 20.22
C ALA A 183 -6.88 1.95 19.96
N LYS A 184 -6.11 2.01 21.06
CA LYS A 184 -4.68 2.29 21.00
C LYS A 184 -3.96 1.25 20.14
N ASN A 185 -3.18 1.73 19.18
CA ASN A 185 -2.28 0.93 18.37
C ASN A 185 -0.86 0.95 18.94
N GLY A 186 -0.13 -0.14 18.70
CA GLY A 186 1.29 -0.26 18.98
C GLY A 186 1.99 -1.15 17.95
N PRO A 187 3.31 -1.27 18.02
CA PRO A 187 4.03 -2.14 17.10
C PRO A 187 3.72 -3.62 17.36
N VAL A 188 3.66 -4.41 16.31
CA VAL A 188 3.71 -5.87 16.40
C VAL A 188 5.12 -6.25 16.88
N PRO A 189 5.29 -7.20 17.83
CA PRO A 189 6.63 -7.68 18.20
C PRO A 189 7.41 -8.13 16.97
N GLY A 190 8.65 -7.67 16.80
CA GLY A 190 9.44 -7.88 15.58
C GLY A 190 9.56 -9.35 15.17
N ALA A 191 9.80 -10.25 16.13
CA ALA A 191 9.87 -11.70 15.88
C ALA A 191 8.52 -12.28 15.38
N THR A 192 7.39 -11.77 15.89
CA THR A 192 6.04 -12.17 15.45
C THR A 192 5.78 -11.69 14.03
N TYR A 193 6.09 -10.44 13.72
CA TYR A 193 5.91 -9.92 12.37
C TYR A 193 6.82 -10.65 11.37
N ARG A 194 8.10 -10.89 11.75
CA ARG A 194 9.02 -11.67 10.93
C ARG A 194 8.46 -13.06 10.60
N ALA A 195 7.95 -13.81 11.57
CA ALA A 195 7.40 -15.14 11.35
C ALA A 195 6.26 -15.13 10.32
N VAL A 196 5.36 -14.15 10.41
CA VAL A 196 4.25 -13.98 9.47
C VAL A 196 4.75 -13.59 8.07
N ALA A 197 5.63 -12.60 7.97
CA ALA A 197 6.18 -12.13 6.70
C ALA A 197 7.00 -13.21 5.98
N GLU A 198 7.82 -13.96 6.71
CA GLU A 198 8.62 -15.05 6.16
C GLU A 198 7.76 -16.21 5.65
N ALA A 199 6.71 -16.61 6.38
CA ALA A 199 5.80 -17.66 5.96
C ALA A 199 5.05 -17.28 4.68
N ALA A 200 4.49 -16.07 4.60
CA ALA A 200 3.81 -15.58 3.42
C ALA A 200 4.77 -15.42 2.22
N THR A 201 5.98 -14.91 2.44
CA THR A 201 7.01 -14.80 1.41
C THR A 201 7.39 -16.17 0.83
N ARG A 202 7.51 -17.21 1.67
CA ARG A 202 7.72 -18.58 1.22
C ARG A 202 6.58 -19.09 0.34
N ALA A 203 5.32 -18.84 0.73
CA ALA A 203 4.16 -19.23 -0.06
C ALA A 203 4.18 -18.57 -1.45
N ILE A 204 4.52 -17.28 -1.52
CA ILE A 204 4.65 -16.55 -2.80
C ILE A 204 5.78 -17.13 -3.64
N ARG A 205 6.97 -17.29 -3.09
CA ARG A 205 8.17 -17.73 -3.82
C ARG A 205 8.11 -19.16 -4.31
N ALA A 206 7.21 -19.98 -3.78
CA ALA A 206 6.93 -21.31 -4.34
C ALA A 206 6.43 -21.25 -5.80
N HIS A 207 5.79 -20.16 -6.20
CA HIS A 207 5.25 -19.94 -7.55
C HIS A 207 5.96 -18.81 -8.29
N ASN A 208 6.43 -17.80 -7.59
CA ASN A 208 7.03 -16.56 -8.12
C ASN A 208 8.37 -16.27 -7.43
N PRO A 209 9.43 -17.03 -7.73
CA PRO A 209 10.70 -16.94 -7.00
C PRO A 209 11.42 -15.59 -7.19
N ASN A 210 11.16 -14.90 -8.30
CA ASN A 210 11.84 -13.65 -8.68
C ASN A 210 10.98 -12.40 -8.50
N ASN A 211 9.73 -12.53 -8.04
CA ASN A 211 8.86 -11.38 -7.88
C ASN A 211 9.18 -10.63 -6.59
N LEU A 212 9.07 -9.31 -6.67
CA LEU A 212 9.20 -8.45 -5.52
C LEU A 212 8.10 -8.75 -4.51
N VAL A 213 8.50 -8.95 -3.26
CA VAL A 213 7.62 -8.99 -2.09
C VAL A 213 7.86 -7.73 -1.28
N ILE A 214 6.80 -7.10 -0.81
CA ILE A 214 6.84 -5.87 -0.02
C ILE A 214 6.16 -6.13 1.32
N ALA A 215 6.73 -5.64 2.39
CA ALA A 215 6.12 -5.62 3.71
C ALA A 215 5.92 -4.17 4.17
N ASP A 216 4.72 -3.83 4.61
CA ASP A 216 4.49 -2.52 5.21
C ASP A 216 5.30 -2.35 6.50
N GLY A 217 5.72 -1.14 6.78
CA GLY A 217 6.33 -0.79 8.04
C GLY A 217 5.45 -1.13 9.24
N ASN A 218 6.06 -1.36 10.38
CA ASN A 218 5.35 -1.65 11.62
C ASN A 218 4.65 -0.40 12.17
N ASN A 219 3.83 -0.59 13.20
CA ASN A 219 3.09 0.49 13.85
C ASN A 219 2.33 1.36 12.84
N VAL A 220 1.42 0.72 12.09
CA VAL A 220 0.59 1.39 11.06
C VAL A 220 1.44 1.96 9.90
N GLY A 221 2.48 1.24 9.48
CA GLY A 221 3.35 1.67 8.38
C GLY A 221 4.35 2.77 8.75
N ASN A 222 4.47 3.14 10.03
CA ASN A 222 5.26 4.31 10.45
C ASN A 222 6.73 4.01 10.78
N THR A 223 7.09 2.75 11.03
CA THR A 223 8.44 2.39 11.45
C THR A 223 9.03 1.27 10.60
N VAL A 224 10.32 1.38 10.31
CA VAL A 224 11.08 0.31 9.66
C VAL A 224 11.05 -0.98 10.50
N VAL A 225 11.26 -2.12 9.85
CA VAL A 225 11.25 -3.45 10.48
C VAL A 225 12.60 -4.10 10.27
N PRO A 226 13.57 -3.88 11.18
CA PRO A 226 14.93 -4.43 11.04
C PRO A 226 14.95 -5.96 10.94
N GLU A 227 14.00 -6.64 11.58
CA GLU A 227 13.88 -8.10 11.58
C GLU A 227 13.58 -8.71 10.20
N LEU A 228 13.21 -7.88 9.20
CA LEU A 228 12.91 -8.34 7.84
C LEU A 228 14.06 -8.14 6.84
N MET A 229 15.16 -7.49 7.25
CA MET A 229 16.21 -7.03 6.32
C MET A 229 16.91 -8.17 5.57
N ASP A 230 16.98 -9.37 6.13
CA ASP A 230 17.62 -10.54 5.53
C ASP A 230 16.65 -11.45 4.73
N LEU A 231 15.38 -11.08 4.61
CA LEU A 231 14.38 -11.85 3.86
C LEU A 231 14.37 -11.57 2.35
N ASP A 232 15.23 -10.66 1.87
CA ASP A 232 15.25 -10.22 0.47
C ASP A 232 13.86 -9.71 0.00
N ILE A 233 13.25 -8.87 0.81
CA ILE A 233 11.98 -8.20 0.54
C ILE A 233 12.13 -6.69 0.73
N ALA A 234 11.27 -5.92 0.06
CA ALA A 234 11.19 -4.48 0.25
C ALA A 234 10.31 -4.11 1.45
N GLN A 235 10.43 -2.87 1.91
CA GLN A 235 9.53 -2.33 2.92
C GLN A 235 8.81 -1.09 2.40
N SER A 236 7.58 -0.87 2.90
CA SER A 236 6.74 0.25 2.49
C SER A 236 6.51 1.22 3.64
N CYS A 237 6.84 2.50 3.41
CA CYS A 237 6.54 3.59 4.32
C CYS A 237 5.19 4.25 3.99
N ARG A 238 4.84 5.27 4.77
CA ARG A 238 3.63 6.09 4.59
C ARG A 238 3.97 7.56 4.36
N GLY A 239 3.18 8.22 3.53
CA GLY A 239 3.23 9.66 3.27
C GLY A 239 2.07 10.40 3.93
N TYR A 240 1.84 10.15 5.23
CA TYR A 240 0.76 10.76 6.00
C TYR A 240 1.22 11.58 7.21
N ASN A 241 2.51 11.55 7.53
CA ASN A 241 3.01 12.25 8.71
C ASN A 241 3.19 13.76 8.42
N PRO A 242 2.71 14.65 9.30
CA PRO A 242 1.93 14.38 10.51
C PRO A 242 0.44 14.20 10.23
N GLY A 243 -0.20 13.30 10.96
CA GLY A 243 -1.63 13.01 10.82
C GLY A 243 -2.55 14.21 11.10
N SER A 244 -2.08 15.19 11.86
CA SER A 244 -2.80 16.46 12.09
C SER A 244 -3.00 17.29 10.80
N ILE A 245 -2.22 17.02 9.75
CA ILE A 245 -2.40 17.60 8.42
C ILE A 245 -3.12 16.61 7.51
N SER A 246 -2.55 15.42 7.29
CA SER A 246 -3.06 14.46 6.31
C SER A 246 -4.46 13.92 6.64
N HIS A 247 -4.81 13.82 7.94
CA HIS A 247 -6.07 13.27 8.42
C HIS A 247 -6.89 14.27 9.26
N TYR A 248 -6.74 15.56 8.97
CA TYR A 248 -7.55 16.59 9.62
C TYR A 248 -9.04 16.30 9.44
N LYS A 249 -9.77 16.20 10.55
CA LYS A 249 -11.19 15.84 10.61
C LYS A 249 -11.56 14.49 9.97
N ALA A 250 -10.62 13.53 9.94
CA ALA A 250 -10.88 12.17 9.50
C ALA A 250 -11.51 11.35 10.66
N PRO A 251 -12.81 11.00 10.59
CA PRO A 251 -13.51 10.40 11.73
C PRO A 251 -13.06 8.98 12.07
N TRP A 252 -12.40 8.29 11.13
CA TRP A 252 -11.85 6.95 11.37
C TRP A 252 -10.50 6.97 12.10
N VAL A 253 -9.86 8.14 12.20
CA VAL A 253 -8.58 8.32 12.91
C VAL A 253 -8.82 9.07 14.23
N VAL A 254 -9.67 10.09 14.23
CA VAL A 254 -9.93 10.96 15.38
C VAL A 254 -11.39 10.86 15.79
N LYS A 255 -11.64 10.53 17.05
CA LYS A 255 -13.00 10.38 17.59
C LYS A 255 -13.72 11.72 17.71
N ASP A 256 -13.03 12.73 18.22
CA ASP A 256 -13.57 14.10 18.39
C ASP A 256 -12.91 15.04 17.36
N ILE A 257 -13.51 15.09 16.17
CA ILE A 257 -12.98 15.85 15.02
C ILE A 257 -13.08 17.37 15.22
N ASP A 258 -13.95 17.86 16.11
CA ASP A 258 -14.16 19.31 16.31
C ASP A 258 -13.10 19.91 17.24
N THR A 259 -12.37 19.09 18.00
CA THR A 259 -11.25 19.53 18.85
C THR A 259 -9.92 19.67 18.09
N MET A 260 -9.85 19.22 16.83
CA MET A 260 -8.61 19.29 16.07
C MET A 260 -8.22 20.73 15.74
N PRO A 261 -6.97 21.15 16.04
CA PRO A 261 -6.49 22.46 15.66
C PRO A 261 -6.41 22.59 14.12
N MET A 262 -6.67 23.82 13.63
CA MET A 262 -6.56 24.11 12.20
C MET A 262 -5.15 23.83 11.70
N PRO A 263 -4.97 23.01 10.67
CA PRO A 263 -3.65 22.70 10.13
C PRO A 263 -3.01 23.92 9.45
N LYS A 264 -1.69 24.00 9.60
CA LYS A 264 -0.81 24.96 8.91
C LYS A 264 0.48 24.29 8.51
N TRP A 265 1.05 24.68 7.37
CA TRP A 265 2.34 24.18 6.92
C TRP A 265 3.13 25.21 6.09
N PRO A 266 4.38 25.54 6.47
CA PRO A 266 4.90 25.35 7.81
C PRO A 266 4.13 26.23 8.81
N GLY A 267 4.09 25.84 10.07
CA GLY A 267 3.42 26.68 11.07
C GLY A 267 3.02 25.99 12.36
N GLN A 268 2.44 26.81 13.24
CA GLN A 268 1.94 26.34 14.54
C GLN A 268 0.63 25.59 14.39
N VAL A 269 0.57 24.34 14.90
CA VAL A 269 -0.63 23.50 14.95
C VAL A 269 -0.75 22.95 16.37
N GLY A 270 -1.73 23.45 17.11
CA GLY A 270 -1.81 23.20 18.57
C GLY A 270 -0.58 23.78 19.29
N ASP A 271 0.09 22.97 20.06
CA ASP A 271 1.31 23.28 20.82
C ASP A 271 2.62 23.00 20.07
N ARG A 272 2.54 22.52 18.83
CA ARG A 272 3.70 22.13 18.03
C ARG A 272 3.88 23.03 16.81
N TYR A 273 5.13 23.39 16.52
CA TYR A 273 5.51 23.99 15.26
C TYR A 273 5.85 22.87 14.26
N LEU A 274 5.16 22.84 13.13
CA LEU A 274 5.35 21.85 12.06
C LEU A 274 6.15 22.45 10.92
N SER A 275 7.15 21.75 10.44
CA SER A 275 7.99 22.15 9.32
C SER A 275 8.61 20.93 8.63
N ARG A 276 9.34 21.16 7.53
CA ARG A 276 10.03 20.13 6.77
C ARG A 276 10.97 19.26 7.63
N ASP A 277 11.62 19.82 8.65
CA ASP A 277 12.53 19.07 9.55
C ASP A 277 11.82 17.87 10.21
N LEU A 278 10.52 18.00 10.48
CA LEU A 278 9.72 16.89 11.02
C LEU A 278 9.62 15.75 10.01
N LEU A 279 9.45 16.07 8.72
CA LEU A 279 9.41 15.06 7.66
C LEU A 279 10.77 14.42 7.45
N GLU A 280 11.84 15.19 7.43
CA GLU A 280 13.22 14.69 7.30
C GLU A 280 13.57 13.75 8.45
N THR A 281 13.17 14.08 9.66
CA THR A 281 13.33 13.21 10.84
C THR A 281 12.51 11.90 10.68
N TYR A 282 11.28 11.99 10.18
CA TYR A 282 10.42 10.83 9.97
C TYR A 282 10.96 9.89 8.88
N TYR A 283 11.46 10.44 7.76
CA TYR A 283 11.96 9.62 6.65
C TYR A 283 13.39 9.12 6.84
N LYS A 284 14.16 9.69 7.77
CA LYS A 284 15.56 9.31 8.00
C LYS A 284 15.77 7.79 8.15
N PRO A 285 15.03 7.04 8.99
CA PRO A 285 15.20 5.59 9.10
C PRO A 285 14.92 4.84 7.78
N TRP A 286 13.96 5.32 6.99
CA TRP A 286 13.61 4.74 5.69
C TRP A 286 14.69 4.97 4.64
N ILE A 287 15.28 6.16 4.64
CA ILE A 287 16.42 6.51 3.79
C ILE A 287 17.65 5.66 4.15
N GLU A 288 17.95 5.54 5.44
CA GLU A 288 19.04 4.71 5.93
C GLU A 288 18.82 3.22 5.58
N LEU A 289 17.58 2.73 5.63
CA LEU A 289 17.22 1.38 5.22
C LEU A 289 17.49 1.16 3.72
N SER A 290 17.11 2.11 2.88
CA SER A 290 17.35 2.02 1.43
C SER A 290 18.84 2.03 1.08
N GLN A 291 19.64 2.82 1.80
CA GLN A 291 21.11 2.87 1.66
C GLN A 291 21.80 1.56 2.08
N GLN A 292 21.13 0.75 2.91
CA GLN A 292 21.58 -0.59 3.28
C GLN A 292 21.19 -1.66 2.24
N GLY A 293 20.57 -1.26 1.13
CA GLY A 293 20.19 -2.16 0.03
C GLY A 293 18.81 -2.80 0.16
N VAL A 294 18.00 -2.38 1.13
CA VAL A 294 16.60 -2.80 1.23
C VAL A 294 15.72 -1.86 0.41
N GLY A 295 14.92 -2.39 -0.51
CA GLY A 295 13.99 -1.58 -1.29
C GLY A 295 12.98 -0.86 -0.41
N VAL A 296 12.74 0.43 -0.67
CA VAL A 296 11.73 1.24 0.03
C VAL A 296 10.77 1.88 -0.98
N HIS A 297 9.47 1.79 -0.71
CA HIS A 297 8.42 2.44 -1.49
C HIS A 297 7.42 3.11 -0.53
N CYS A 298 6.86 4.24 -0.92
CA CYS A 298 5.78 4.88 -0.16
C CYS A 298 4.43 4.38 -0.70
N GLY A 299 3.94 3.26 -0.15
CA GLY A 299 2.75 2.55 -0.65
C GLY A 299 1.45 3.32 -0.51
N GLU A 300 1.39 4.26 0.43
CA GLU A 300 0.26 5.19 0.59
C GLU A 300 0.75 6.57 1.00
N CYS A 301 0.15 7.60 0.39
CA CYS A 301 0.37 9.01 0.75
C CYS A 301 -0.85 9.84 0.35
N GLY A 302 -0.90 11.08 0.81
CA GLY A 302 -1.97 12.01 0.45
C GLY A 302 -2.63 12.66 1.64
N CYS A 303 -3.78 13.29 1.39
CA CYS A 303 -4.43 14.12 2.39
C CYS A 303 -5.95 14.08 2.23
N TYR A 304 -6.64 13.90 3.37
CA TYR A 304 -8.09 13.90 3.42
C TYR A 304 -8.68 15.27 3.02
N ASN A 305 -9.82 15.25 2.37
CA ASN A 305 -10.43 16.42 1.73
C ASN A 305 -10.90 17.54 2.69
N LYS A 306 -10.74 17.37 4.01
CA LYS A 306 -11.06 18.40 5.00
C LYS A 306 -9.89 19.32 5.34
N THR A 307 -8.68 18.91 5.02
CA THR A 307 -7.50 19.79 5.16
C THR A 307 -7.58 20.89 4.10
N PRO A 308 -7.33 22.16 4.47
CA PRO A 308 -7.29 23.25 3.49
C PRO A 308 -6.32 22.94 2.34
N HIS A 309 -6.76 23.19 1.10
CA HIS A 309 -6.04 22.76 -0.11
C HIS A 309 -4.63 23.34 -0.21
N GLU A 310 -4.44 24.61 0.10
CA GLU A 310 -3.12 25.25 0.05
C GLU A 310 -2.16 24.66 1.11
N VAL A 311 -2.68 24.30 2.30
CA VAL A 311 -1.89 23.60 3.33
C VAL A 311 -1.50 22.21 2.85
N PHE A 312 -2.43 21.47 2.26
CA PHE A 312 -2.18 20.17 1.66
C PHE A 312 -1.08 20.25 0.61
N LEU A 313 -1.21 21.12 -0.37
CA LEU A 313 -0.24 21.23 -1.47
C LEU A 313 1.16 21.63 -0.96
N SER A 314 1.24 22.57 0.00
CA SER A 314 2.51 23.01 0.56
C SER A 314 3.22 21.91 1.34
N TRP A 315 2.49 21.18 2.20
CA TRP A 315 3.00 20.06 2.95
C TRP A 315 3.40 18.89 2.03
N PHE A 316 2.56 18.59 1.05
CA PHE A 316 2.76 17.44 0.19
C PHE A 316 3.90 17.67 -0.82
N ASP A 317 4.17 18.92 -1.21
CA ASP A 317 5.37 19.25 -2.00
C ASP A 317 6.64 18.86 -1.24
N ASP A 318 6.74 19.17 0.04
CA ASP A 318 7.87 18.74 0.88
C ASP A 318 7.96 17.22 1.01
N VAL A 319 6.83 16.52 1.18
CA VAL A 319 6.81 15.04 1.22
C VAL A 319 7.35 14.45 -0.08
N LEU A 320 6.81 14.88 -1.22
CA LEU A 320 7.19 14.37 -2.54
C LEU A 320 8.64 14.72 -2.91
N ASP A 321 9.10 15.90 -2.51
CA ASP A 321 10.49 16.33 -2.72
C ASP A 321 11.48 15.44 -1.95
N ILE A 322 11.21 15.13 -0.67
CA ILE A 322 12.03 14.21 0.13
C ILE A 322 12.06 12.81 -0.50
N LEU A 323 10.91 12.28 -0.90
CA LEU A 323 10.83 10.96 -1.52
C LEU A 323 11.64 10.92 -2.83
N HIS A 324 11.48 11.94 -3.69
CA HIS A 324 12.21 12.05 -4.95
C HIS A 324 13.72 12.18 -4.77
N LEU A 325 14.19 13.00 -3.82
CA LEU A 325 15.62 13.16 -3.51
C LEU A 325 16.30 11.84 -3.13
N HIS A 326 15.54 10.89 -2.63
CA HIS A 326 16.02 9.57 -2.20
C HIS A 326 15.55 8.42 -3.08
N HIS A 327 15.02 8.71 -4.27
CA HIS A 327 14.52 7.74 -5.25
C HIS A 327 13.47 6.77 -4.67
N ILE A 328 12.63 7.24 -3.77
CA ILE A 328 11.52 6.49 -3.20
C ILE A 328 10.26 6.81 -4.00
N GLY A 329 9.74 5.81 -4.71
CA GLY A 329 8.47 5.93 -5.42
C GLY A 329 7.28 6.03 -4.46
N PHE A 330 6.12 6.40 -4.98
CA PHE A 330 4.91 6.60 -4.17
C PHE A 330 3.63 6.14 -4.87
N ALA A 331 2.60 5.83 -4.08
CA ALA A 331 1.23 5.65 -4.55
C ALA A 331 0.27 6.54 -3.76
N LEU A 332 -0.36 7.51 -4.45
CA LEU A 332 -1.38 8.36 -3.83
C LEU A 332 -2.57 7.52 -3.38
N TRP A 333 -3.03 7.74 -2.18
CA TRP A 333 -4.31 7.23 -1.68
C TRP A 333 -5.37 8.29 -1.89
N GLU A 334 -6.17 8.24 -2.91
CA GLU A 334 -6.45 7.27 -3.97
C GLU A 334 -6.48 7.99 -5.34
N PHE A 335 -6.78 7.29 -6.44
CA PHE A 335 -6.94 7.96 -7.73
C PHE A 335 -8.21 8.83 -7.78
N ARG A 336 -9.34 8.29 -7.30
CA ARG A 336 -10.65 8.94 -7.33
C ARG A 336 -11.37 8.78 -5.99
N GLY A 337 -11.61 9.88 -5.31
CA GLY A 337 -12.26 9.90 -3.99
C GLY A 337 -11.64 10.95 -3.08
N SER A 338 -11.90 10.85 -1.78
CA SER A 338 -11.64 11.92 -0.80
C SER A 338 -10.18 12.35 -0.63
N PHE A 339 -9.23 11.54 -1.05
CA PHE A 339 -7.80 11.86 -1.11
C PHE A 339 -7.32 12.05 -2.56
N GLY A 340 -8.17 11.77 -3.53
CA GLY A 340 -7.81 11.58 -4.91
C GLY A 340 -7.59 12.85 -5.71
N VAL A 341 -7.05 12.65 -6.89
CA VAL A 341 -6.89 13.70 -7.92
C VAL A 341 -8.18 13.95 -8.66
N LEU A 342 -9.10 12.99 -8.72
CA LEU A 342 -10.44 13.11 -9.30
C LEU A 342 -11.52 13.04 -8.21
N ASP A 343 -12.55 13.87 -8.36
CA ASP A 343 -13.79 13.85 -7.57
C ASP A 343 -13.56 13.87 -6.05
N SER A 344 -12.53 14.58 -5.58
CA SER A 344 -12.13 14.55 -4.16
C SER A 344 -13.14 15.20 -3.21
N GLY A 345 -14.06 16.03 -3.74
CA GLY A 345 -15.07 16.70 -2.91
C GLY A 345 -14.51 17.77 -1.97
N ARG A 346 -13.31 18.30 -2.22
CA ARG A 346 -12.77 19.43 -1.49
C ARG A 346 -13.59 20.68 -1.78
N ALA A 347 -13.90 21.45 -0.75
CA ALA A 347 -14.72 22.65 -0.88
C ALA A 347 -13.95 23.86 -1.45
N ASP A 348 -12.62 23.85 -1.33
CA ASP A 348 -11.71 24.98 -1.64
C ASP A 348 -10.83 24.73 -2.88
N VAL A 349 -11.24 23.83 -3.76
CA VAL A 349 -10.54 23.55 -5.03
C VAL A 349 -11.31 24.12 -6.22
N ALA A 350 -10.63 24.87 -7.06
CA ALA A 350 -11.11 25.21 -8.39
C ALA A 350 -10.88 24.03 -9.34
N TYR A 351 -11.85 23.16 -9.43
CA TYR A 351 -11.78 21.98 -10.29
C TYR A 351 -11.85 22.33 -11.78
N VAL A 352 -11.18 21.52 -12.59
CA VAL A 352 -11.32 21.54 -14.05
C VAL A 352 -12.17 20.34 -14.44
N ASP A 353 -13.07 20.55 -15.42
CA ASP A 353 -13.80 19.42 -16.02
C ASP A 353 -12.81 18.51 -16.78
N TRP A 354 -12.85 17.22 -16.46
CA TRP A 354 -12.07 16.20 -17.14
C TRP A 354 -12.98 15.03 -17.51
N TYR A 355 -13.55 15.10 -18.69
CA TYR A 355 -14.50 14.10 -19.20
C TYR A 355 -15.67 13.83 -18.22
N GLY A 356 -16.21 14.87 -17.61
CA GLY A 356 -17.29 14.78 -16.63
C GLY A 356 -16.85 14.53 -15.19
N HIS A 357 -15.54 14.41 -14.92
CA HIS A 357 -14.96 14.33 -13.59
C HIS A 357 -14.44 15.70 -13.13
N LYS A 358 -14.41 15.89 -11.82
CA LYS A 358 -13.82 17.07 -11.18
C LYS A 358 -12.33 16.83 -10.94
N LEU A 359 -11.46 17.33 -11.81
CA LEU A 359 -10.01 17.19 -11.71
C LEU A 359 -9.41 18.30 -10.84
N ASP A 360 -8.67 17.91 -9.80
CA ASP A 360 -7.75 18.78 -9.06
C ASP A 360 -6.44 18.93 -9.86
N LYS A 361 -6.42 19.93 -10.74
CA LYS A 361 -5.27 20.18 -11.62
C LYS A 361 -4.02 20.59 -10.86
N LYS A 362 -4.15 21.31 -9.74
CA LYS A 362 -3.00 21.71 -8.92
C LYS A 362 -2.33 20.48 -8.30
N LEU A 363 -3.13 19.58 -7.73
CA LEU A 363 -2.62 18.32 -7.20
C LEU A 363 -1.97 17.46 -8.30
N LEU A 364 -2.62 17.30 -9.44
CA LEU A 364 -2.05 16.54 -10.56
C LEU A 364 -0.70 17.12 -11.01
N ASN A 365 -0.60 18.45 -11.13
CA ASN A 365 0.66 19.11 -11.50
C ASN A 365 1.75 18.89 -10.45
N LEU A 366 1.38 18.90 -9.16
CA LEU A 366 2.32 18.60 -8.07
C LEU A 366 2.83 17.16 -8.14
N LEU A 367 1.94 16.18 -8.32
CA LEU A 367 2.30 14.76 -8.48
C LEU A 367 3.26 14.54 -9.67
N ARG A 368 3.09 15.33 -10.74
CA ARG A 368 3.89 15.22 -11.98
C ARG A 368 5.19 16.03 -11.96
N LYS A 369 5.43 16.84 -10.94
CA LYS A 369 6.60 17.75 -10.86
C LYS A 369 7.93 17.02 -11.07
N ASN A 370 8.02 15.76 -10.68
CA ASN A 370 9.22 14.94 -10.71
C ASN A 370 9.06 13.63 -11.53
N ILE A 371 8.16 13.62 -12.52
CA ILE A 371 7.97 12.51 -13.46
C ILE A 371 8.75 12.77 -14.75
#